data_5a29a6c652ccb86d147b175734194c57
#
_entry.id   5a29a6c652ccb86d147b175734194c57
#
_cell.length_a   1.000
_cell.length_b   1.000
_cell.length_c   1.000
_cell.angle_alpha   90.00
_cell.angle_beta   90.00
_cell.angle_gamma   90.00
#
_symmetry.space_group_name_H-M   'P 1'
#
loop_
_entity.id
_entity.type
_entity.pdbx_description
1 polymer ?
#
loop_
_entity_poly.entity_id
_entity_poly.type
_entity_poly.pdbx_seq_one_letter_code
_entity_poly.pdbx_strand_id
1 'polypeptide(L)'
;SSSLVAQPDVNRSRRDFLADMVASMALDGNAFVRLVRFGGEIVSCEVLPPSLVVVSDDGSDPAAPKLRYSYLGKDYGPTDIVHCKFLNVPGRLRGLGPISAAREEVEGAKMARDYKARFYTDSSNLKGYLKTEQKVTPEYAKQAKNDWKAQGTAADVKVLGNNLTYVPLDMKPADLQFLETQK
;
A
#
# COMPACT_ATOMS: atom_id res chain seq x y z
N SER A 1 -7.52 6.62 -43.18
CA SER A 1 -7.39 6.29 -41.75
C SER A 1 -5.92 5.98 -41.51
N SER A 2 -5.28 6.71 -40.60
CA SER A 2 -3.89 6.49 -40.27
C SER A 2 -3.70 5.03 -39.79
N SER A 3 -2.71 4.33 -40.33
CA SER A 3 -2.35 2.94 -39.93
C SER A 3 -2.09 2.85 -38.42
N LEU A 4 -1.59 3.93 -37.80
CA LEU A 4 -1.39 4.05 -36.34
C LEU A 4 -2.68 3.97 -35.52
N VAL A 5 -3.85 4.35 -36.07
CA VAL A 5 -5.15 4.21 -35.36
C VAL A 5 -5.59 2.74 -35.33
N ALA A 6 -5.32 2.03 -36.43
CA ALA A 6 -5.65 0.59 -36.55
C ALA A 6 -4.68 -0.25 -35.73
N GLN A 7 -3.39 0.07 -35.78
CA GLN A 7 -2.30 -0.63 -35.07
C GLN A 7 -1.29 0.39 -34.52
N PRO A 8 -1.50 0.85 -33.28
CA PRO A 8 -0.60 1.84 -32.72
C PRO A 8 0.79 1.32 -32.39
N ASP A 9 0.93 0.06 -31.99
CA ASP A 9 2.19 -0.60 -31.68
C ASP A 9 2.46 -1.72 -32.71
N VAL A 10 3.66 -1.75 -33.26
CA VAL A 10 4.07 -2.78 -34.23
C VAL A 10 4.18 -4.17 -33.61
N ASN A 11 4.41 -4.26 -32.30
CA ASN A 11 4.66 -5.50 -31.57
C ASN A 11 3.42 -6.00 -30.78
N ARG A 12 2.34 -5.19 -30.70
CA ARG A 12 1.16 -5.50 -29.89
C ARG A 12 -0.13 -5.27 -30.66
N SER A 13 -1.16 -6.00 -30.29
CA SER A 13 -2.48 -5.73 -30.82
C SER A 13 -3.03 -4.39 -30.30
N ARG A 14 -3.90 -3.74 -31.06
CA ARG A 14 -4.59 -2.52 -30.62
C ARG A 14 -5.32 -2.72 -29.28
N ARG A 15 -5.91 -3.90 -29.09
CA ARG A 15 -6.61 -4.24 -27.84
C ARG A 15 -5.67 -4.24 -26.65
N ASP A 16 -4.51 -4.87 -26.77
CA ASP A 16 -3.53 -4.98 -25.70
C ASP A 16 -2.91 -3.61 -25.39
N PHE A 17 -2.62 -2.82 -26.43
CA PHE A 17 -2.16 -1.44 -26.28
C PHE A 17 -3.14 -0.58 -25.45
N LEU A 18 -4.42 -0.63 -25.78
CA LEU A 18 -5.46 0.09 -25.04
C LEU A 18 -5.65 -0.45 -23.63
N ALA A 19 -5.58 -1.78 -23.45
CA ALA A 19 -5.66 -2.41 -22.14
C ALA A 19 -4.51 -1.97 -21.23
N ASP A 20 -3.28 -1.94 -21.73
CA ASP A 20 -2.10 -1.47 -20.99
C ASP A 20 -2.23 0.01 -20.60
N MET A 21 -2.74 0.86 -21.48
CA MET A 21 -3.00 2.27 -21.17
C MET A 21 -4.03 2.43 -20.05
N VAL A 22 -5.17 1.71 -20.16
CA VAL A 22 -6.24 1.77 -19.16
C VAL A 22 -5.75 1.22 -17.81
N ALA A 23 -5.05 0.09 -17.82
CA ALA A 23 -4.47 -0.50 -16.62
C ALA A 23 -3.47 0.46 -15.95
N SER A 24 -2.57 1.08 -16.74
CA SER A 24 -1.60 2.06 -16.23
C SER A 24 -2.29 3.26 -15.58
N MET A 25 -3.32 3.80 -16.21
CA MET A 25 -4.10 4.92 -15.65
C MET A 25 -4.88 4.49 -14.39
N ALA A 26 -5.45 3.29 -14.36
CA ALA A 26 -6.20 2.81 -13.20
C ALA A 26 -5.30 2.54 -11.99
N LEU A 27 -4.12 1.93 -12.21
CA LEU A 27 -3.22 1.51 -11.15
C LEU A 27 -2.31 2.65 -10.65
N ASP A 28 -1.74 3.43 -11.57
CA ASP A 28 -0.76 4.49 -11.26
C ASP A 28 -1.37 5.91 -11.36
N GLY A 29 -2.45 6.08 -12.14
CA GLY A 29 -2.99 7.39 -12.50
C GLY A 29 -2.33 8.03 -13.70
N ASN A 30 -1.38 7.35 -14.33
CA ASN A 30 -0.62 7.85 -15.47
C ASN A 30 -0.41 6.76 -16.50
N ALA A 31 -0.52 7.12 -17.78
CA ALA A 31 -0.04 6.29 -18.87
C ALA A 31 0.92 7.12 -19.73
N PHE A 32 2.05 6.52 -20.04
CA PHE A 32 3.10 7.13 -20.86
C PHE A 32 3.22 6.36 -22.16
N VAL A 33 3.08 7.07 -23.27
CA VAL A 33 3.20 6.51 -24.61
C VAL A 33 4.38 7.13 -25.32
N ARG A 34 5.40 6.34 -25.59
CA ARG A 34 6.56 6.77 -26.37
C ARG A 34 6.22 6.74 -27.86
N LEU A 35 6.53 7.85 -28.54
CA LEU A 35 6.38 7.99 -29.98
C LEU A 35 7.68 7.58 -30.65
N VAL A 36 7.67 6.46 -31.35
CA VAL A 36 8.83 5.99 -32.14
C VAL A 36 8.76 6.63 -33.53
N ARG A 37 9.80 7.36 -33.89
CA ARG A 37 9.89 8.09 -35.15
C ARG A 37 10.94 7.47 -36.08
N PHE A 38 10.61 7.47 -37.37
CA PHE A 38 11.54 7.12 -38.43
C PHE A 38 11.35 8.11 -39.57
N GLY A 39 12.44 8.76 -40.03
CA GLY A 39 12.35 9.79 -41.07
C GLY A 39 11.49 11.02 -40.72
N GLY A 40 11.30 11.31 -39.41
CA GLY A 40 10.44 12.40 -38.92
C GLY A 40 8.97 12.01 -38.71
N GLU A 41 8.52 10.88 -39.26
CA GLU A 41 7.17 10.38 -39.09
C GLU A 41 7.05 9.41 -37.91
N ILE A 42 5.88 9.40 -37.23
CA ILE A 42 5.60 8.44 -36.16
C ILE A 42 5.24 7.10 -36.78
N VAL A 43 6.05 6.09 -36.53
CA VAL A 43 5.86 4.73 -37.07
C VAL A 43 5.29 3.78 -36.04
N SER A 44 5.44 4.04 -34.75
CA SER A 44 4.91 3.19 -33.66
C SER A 44 4.70 4.01 -32.39
N CYS A 45 3.77 3.56 -31.58
CA CYS A 45 3.50 4.07 -30.23
C CYS A 45 3.74 2.92 -29.24
N GLU A 46 4.48 3.16 -28.17
CA GLU A 46 4.81 2.14 -27.18
C GLU A 46 4.38 2.60 -25.79
N VAL A 47 3.57 1.80 -25.12
CA VAL A 47 3.17 2.06 -23.73
C VAL A 47 4.33 1.71 -22.78
N LEU A 48 4.79 2.71 -22.02
CA LEU A 48 5.86 2.55 -21.05
C LEU A 48 5.30 2.21 -19.66
N PRO A 49 5.97 1.33 -18.88
CA PRO A 49 5.60 1.09 -17.49
C PRO A 49 5.72 2.37 -16.65
N PRO A 50 4.64 2.85 -16.01
CA PRO A 50 4.67 4.12 -15.27
C PRO A 50 5.69 4.16 -14.14
N SER A 51 5.97 3.02 -13.51
CA SER A 51 6.96 2.90 -12.43
C SER A 51 8.40 3.17 -12.86
N LEU A 52 8.71 3.04 -14.16
CA LEU A 52 10.04 3.26 -14.71
C LEU A 52 10.21 4.64 -15.35
N VAL A 53 9.14 5.43 -15.43
CA VAL A 53 9.18 6.77 -15.99
C VAL A 53 9.27 7.80 -14.89
N VAL A 54 10.34 8.57 -14.87
CA VAL A 54 10.52 9.74 -14.01
C VAL A 54 10.05 10.97 -14.76
N VAL A 55 9.17 11.75 -14.12
CA VAL A 55 8.69 13.02 -14.66
C VAL A 55 9.30 14.14 -13.84
N SER A 56 9.97 15.07 -14.50
CA SER A 56 10.58 16.26 -13.89
C SER A 56 10.18 17.51 -14.64
N ASP A 57 10.32 18.65 -13.98
CA ASP A 57 10.27 19.96 -14.60
C ASP A 57 11.70 20.37 -14.98
N ASP A 58 11.88 21.00 -16.14
CA ASP A 58 13.19 21.51 -16.57
C ASP A 58 13.61 22.78 -15.82
N GLY A 59 12.69 23.38 -15.04
CA GLY A 59 12.94 24.58 -14.22
C GLY A 59 13.18 25.85 -15.03
N SER A 60 12.97 25.83 -16.34
CA SER A 60 13.24 26.97 -17.23
C SER A 60 12.25 28.10 -17.05
N ASP A 61 11.01 27.83 -16.67
CA ASP A 61 9.96 28.83 -16.43
C ASP A 61 9.02 28.37 -15.30
N PRO A 62 9.05 29.01 -14.13
CA PRO A 62 8.17 28.69 -13.01
C PRO A 62 6.67 28.83 -13.32
N ALA A 63 6.31 29.69 -14.29
CA ALA A 63 4.92 29.92 -14.67
C ALA A 63 4.40 28.89 -15.70
N ALA A 64 5.32 28.26 -16.46
CA ALA A 64 4.99 27.31 -17.50
C ALA A 64 5.98 26.13 -17.47
N PRO A 65 5.80 25.19 -16.52
CA PRO A 65 6.71 24.06 -16.36
C PRO A 65 6.80 23.22 -17.63
N LYS A 66 8.01 22.99 -18.13
CA LYS A 66 8.27 22.12 -19.27
C LYS A 66 8.63 20.73 -18.75
N LEU A 67 7.73 19.78 -19.00
CA LEU A 67 7.91 18.42 -18.56
C LEU A 67 9.05 17.73 -19.32
N ARG A 68 9.93 17.06 -18.58
CA ARG A 68 10.92 16.12 -19.07
C ARG A 68 10.61 14.73 -18.53
N TYR A 69 10.89 13.75 -19.35
CA TYR A 69 10.65 12.35 -19.02
C TYR A 69 11.97 11.59 -19.10
N SER A 70 12.31 10.85 -18.06
CA SER A 70 13.46 9.94 -18.08
C SER A 70 12.97 8.50 -17.99
N TYR A 71 13.38 7.66 -18.91
CA TYR A 71 13.04 6.25 -18.97
C TYR A 71 14.29 5.40 -19.24
N LEU A 72 14.60 4.47 -18.34
CA LEU A 72 15.81 3.62 -18.42
C LEU A 72 17.10 4.41 -18.66
N GLY A 73 17.25 5.57 -17.99
CA GLY A 73 18.43 6.42 -18.09
C GLY A 73 18.53 7.27 -19.36
N LYS A 74 17.49 7.28 -20.18
CA LYS A 74 17.39 8.12 -21.38
C LYS A 74 16.33 9.20 -21.17
N ASP A 75 16.67 10.44 -21.52
CA ASP A 75 15.78 11.58 -21.44
C ASP A 75 14.99 11.78 -22.74
N TYR A 76 13.72 12.16 -22.57
CA TYR A 76 12.76 12.40 -23.62
C TYR A 76 12.07 13.74 -23.40
N GLY A 77 11.83 14.47 -24.51
CA GLY A 77 11.06 15.70 -24.49
C GLY A 77 9.54 15.47 -24.48
N PRO A 78 8.78 16.55 -24.34
CA PRO A 78 7.31 16.50 -24.39
C PRO A 78 6.75 16.10 -25.76
N THR A 79 7.56 16.18 -26.82
CA THR A 79 7.20 15.75 -28.17
C THR A 79 7.38 14.27 -28.42
N ASP A 80 8.15 13.57 -27.54
CA ASP A 80 8.49 12.17 -27.71
C ASP A 80 7.65 11.25 -26.85
N ILE A 81 7.01 11.80 -25.79
CA ILE A 81 6.16 11.04 -24.89
C ILE A 81 4.80 11.75 -24.78
N VAL A 82 3.75 11.01 -25.03
CA VAL A 82 2.37 11.40 -24.70
C VAL A 82 2.09 10.96 -23.28
N HIS A 83 1.84 11.91 -22.39
CA HIS A 83 1.51 11.67 -21.00
C HIS A 83 0.00 11.82 -20.76
N CYS A 84 -0.69 10.70 -20.57
CA CYS A 84 -2.10 10.65 -20.21
C CYS A 84 -2.25 10.57 -18.70
N LYS A 85 -2.98 11.51 -18.08
CA LYS A 85 -3.25 11.55 -16.65
C LYS A 85 -4.72 11.16 -16.40
N PHE A 86 -4.97 10.29 -15.41
CA PHE A 86 -6.34 9.92 -15.03
C PHE A 86 -7.05 11.12 -14.40
N LEU A 87 -6.47 11.68 -13.34
CA LEU A 87 -6.94 12.92 -12.74
C LEU A 87 -5.78 13.92 -12.71
N ASN A 88 -5.98 15.04 -13.38
CA ASN A 88 -4.99 16.12 -13.38
C ASN A 88 -5.21 17.01 -12.15
N VAL A 89 -4.22 17.05 -11.26
CA VAL A 89 -4.23 17.88 -10.06
C VAL A 89 -3.28 19.06 -10.30
N PRO A 90 -3.74 20.32 -10.16
CA PRO A 90 -2.88 21.48 -10.30
C PRO A 90 -1.65 21.40 -9.40
N GLY A 91 -0.49 21.77 -9.94
CA GLY A 91 0.80 21.73 -9.22
C GLY A 91 1.44 20.34 -9.14
N ARG A 92 0.79 19.27 -9.63
CA ARG A 92 1.38 17.93 -9.71
C ARG A 92 1.87 17.61 -11.13
N LEU A 93 3.09 17.10 -11.23
CA LEU A 93 3.66 16.66 -12.50
C LEU A 93 3.00 15.37 -12.99
N ARG A 94 2.63 14.48 -12.08
CA ARG A 94 1.93 13.21 -12.37
C ARG A 94 0.45 13.30 -12.02
N GLY A 95 -0.37 12.57 -12.76
CA GLY A 95 -1.79 12.39 -12.48
C GLY A 95 -2.03 11.55 -11.21
N LEU A 96 -3.17 11.72 -10.59
CA LEU A 96 -3.62 10.93 -9.46
C LEU A 96 -4.50 9.78 -9.95
N GLY A 97 -4.16 8.54 -9.58
CA GLY A 97 -4.96 7.35 -9.88
C GLY A 97 -5.99 7.06 -8.80
N PRO A 98 -7.09 6.36 -9.14
CA PRO A 98 -8.13 6.00 -8.18
C PRO A 98 -7.59 5.11 -7.07
N ILE A 99 -6.69 4.17 -7.37
CA ILE A 99 -6.07 3.30 -6.36
C ILE A 99 -5.13 4.09 -5.45
N SER A 100 -4.39 5.06 -6.01
CA SER A 100 -3.51 5.92 -5.20
C SER A 100 -4.30 6.84 -4.26
N ALA A 101 -5.48 7.30 -4.68
CA ALA A 101 -6.37 8.10 -3.84
C ALA A 101 -6.98 7.29 -2.67
N ALA A 102 -7.31 6.02 -2.93
CA ALA A 102 -7.88 5.11 -1.93
C ALA A 102 -6.82 4.38 -1.07
N ARG A 103 -5.55 4.60 -1.32
CA ARG A 103 -4.45 3.85 -0.69
C ARG A 103 -4.49 3.91 0.83
N GLU A 104 -4.66 5.10 1.40
CA GLU A 104 -4.68 5.29 2.86
C GLU A 104 -5.83 4.53 3.52
N GLU A 105 -7.01 4.52 2.89
CA GLU A 105 -8.17 3.76 3.37
C GLU A 105 -7.92 2.25 3.29
N VAL A 106 -7.34 1.77 2.18
CA VAL A 106 -7.00 0.36 2.00
C VAL A 106 -5.93 -0.10 2.99
N GLU A 107 -4.90 0.71 3.22
CA GLU A 107 -3.86 0.42 4.21
C GLU A 107 -4.42 0.44 5.63
N GLY A 108 -5.29 1.40 5.96
CA GLY A 108 -5.99 1.45 7.24
C GLY A 108 -6.87 0.22 7.48
N ALA A 109 -7.67 -0.17 6.50
CA ALA A 109 -8.51 -1.37 6.56
C ALA A 109 -7.66 -2.65 6.70
N LYS A 110 -6.51 -2.74 6.02
CA LYS A 110 -5.58 -3.85 6.16
C LYS A 110 -4.99 -3.91 7.57
N MET A 111 -4.53 -2.79 8.12
CA MET A 111 -3.99 -2.72 9.47
C MET A 111 -5.03 -3.12 10.52
N ALA A 112 -6.29 -2.68 10.38
CA ALA A 112 -7.38 -3.05 11.26
C ALA A 112 -7.67 -4.56 11.20
N ARG A 113 -7.67 -5.14 10.00
CA ARG A 113 -7.84 -6.59 9.80
C ARG A 113 -6.69 -7.39 10.41
N ASP A 114 -5.45 -6.98 10.19
CA ASP A 114 -4.26 -7.64 10.72
C ASP A 114 -4.20 -7.52 12.25
N TYR A 115 -4.60 -6.38 12.82
CA TYR A 115 -4.78 -6.21 14.27
C TYR A 115 -5.84 -7.16 14.81
N LYS A 116 -7.02 -7.24 14.17
CA LYS A 116 -8.08 -8.16 14.53
C LYS A 116 -7.62 -9.62 14.47
N ALA A 117 -6.92 -10.01 13.42
CA ALA A 117 -6.37 -11.35 13.28
C ALA A 117 -5.38 -11.69 14.41
N ARG A 118 -4.44 -10.78 14.71
CA ARG A 118 -3.50 -10.94 15.84
C ARG A 118 -4.21 -10.97 17.19
N PHE A 119 -5.26 -10.18 17.36
CA PHE A 119 -6.05 -10.16 18.58
C PHE A 119 -6.66 -11.53 18.89
N TYR A 120 -7.11 -12.25 17.86
CA TYR A 120 -7.72 -13.56 18.03
C TYR A 120 -6.71 -14.72 18.01
N THR A 121 -5.59 -14.58 17.28
CA THR A 121 -4.61 -15.68 17.14
C THR A 121 -3.45 -15.58 18.13
N ASP A 122 -3.01 -14.36 18.46
CA ASP A 122 -1.94 -14.18 19.41
C ASP A 122 -2.48 -14.08 20.82
N SER A 123 -2.01 -14.98 21.69
CA SER A 123 -2.15 -14.89 23.14
C SER A 123 -1.39 -13.67 23.74
N SER A 124 -0.91 -12.74 22.91
CA SER A 124 -0.19 -11.53 23.32
C SER A 124 -1.09 -10.43 23.90
N ASN A 125 -2.40 -10.54 23.75
CA ASN A 125 -3.31 -9.71 24.52
C ASN A 125 -3.21 -10.12 25.99
N LEU A 126 -2.81 -9.18 26.80
CA LEU A 126 -2.77 -9.32 28.23
C LEU A 126 -4.21 -9.59 28.71
N LYS A 127 -4.60 -10.87 28.74
CA LYS A 127 -5.95 -11.29 29.20
C LYS A 127 -6.15 -11.05 30.70
N GLY A 128 -5.04 -10.75 31.39
CA GLY A 128 -5.02 -10.47 32.82
C GLY A 128 -3.59 -10.38 33.35
N TYR A 129 -3.48 -10.09 34.61
CA TYR A 129 -2.19 -10.09 35.29
C TYR A 129 -2.26 -10.86 36.61
N LEU A 130 -1.11 -11.36 37.05
CA LEU A 130 -0.98 -12.03 38.33
C LEU A 130 -0.64 -10.97 39.38
N LYS A 131 -1.49 -10.84 40.40
CA LYS A 131 -1.30 -9.94 41.54
C LYS A 131 -0.92 -10.76 42.77
N THR A 132 0.01 -10.26 43.57
CA THR A 132 0.32 -10.75 44.91
C THR A 132 0.58 -9.55 45.85
N GLU A 133 0.27 -9.73 47.14
CA GLU A 133 0.56 -8.73 48.19
C GLU A 133 1.96 -8.92 48.79
N GLN A 134 2.65 -10.00 48.44
CA GLN A 134 4.00 -10.27 48.92
C GLN A 134 5.04 -9.53 48.10
N LYS A 135 6.20 -9.20 48.74
CA LYS A 135 7.36 -8.65 48.01
C LYS A 135 7.86 -9.69 47.01
N VAL A 136 7.87 -9.32 45.74
CA VAL A 136 8.28 -10.17 44.64
C VAL A 136 9.73 -9.86 44.28
N THR A 137 10.61 -10.86 44.33
CA THR A 137 11.94 -10.74 43.74
C THR A 137 11.88 -10.92 42.23
N PRO A 138 12.85 -10.37 41.47
CA PRO A 138 12.89 -10.56 40.01
C PRO A 138 12.90 -12.04 39.59
N GLU A 139 13.58 -12.89 40.36
CA GLU A 139 13.68 -14.33 40.12
C GLU A 139 12.32 -15.00 40.27
N TYR A 140 11.59 -14.66 41.36
CA TYR A 140 10.24 -15.18 41.60
C TYR A 140 9.25 -14.75 40.51
N ALA A 141 9.31 -13.47 40.08
CA ALA A 141 8.48 -12.98 38.99
C ALA A 141 8.72 -13.73 37.68
N LYS A 142 9.99 -14.03 37.38
CA LYS A 142 10.38 -14.79 36.20
C LYS A 142 9.90 -16.25 36.28
N GLN A 143 10.02 -16.86 37.43
CA GLN A 143 9.54 -18.21 37.65
C GLN A 143 8.01 -18.32 37.55
N ALA A 144 7.27 -17.44 38.23
CA ALA A 144 5.80 -17.39 38.13
C ALA A 144 5.29 -17.20 36.71
N LYS A 145 5.99 -16.37 35.91
CA LYS A 145 5.69 -16.18 34.48
C LYS A 145 5.92 -17.45 33.66
N ASN A 146 7.00 -18.18 33.97
CA ASN A 146 7.33 -19.42 33.25
C ASN A 146 6.34 -20.52 33.62
N ASP A 147 6.01 -20.67 34.90
CA ASP A 147 5.04 -21.63 35.41
C ASP A 147 3.64 -21.37 34.84
N TRP A 148 3.24 -20.09 34.72
CA TRP A 148 2.01 -19.71 34.07
C TRP A 148 1.97 -20.10 32.59
N LYS A 149 3.07 -19.92 31.86
CA LYS A 149 3.17 -20.30 30.45
C LYS A 149 3.20 -21.83 30.26
N ALA A 150 3.86 -22.56 31.18
CA ALA A 150 3.98 -24.01 31.12
C ALA A 150 2.65 -24.75 31.34
N GLN A 151 1.67 -24.10 31.99
CA GLN A 151 0.35 -24.68 32.26
C GLN A 151 -0.62 -24.66 31.05
N GLY A 152 -0.12 -24.47 29.83
CA GLY A 152 -0.92 -24.56 28.61
C GLY A 152 -1.66 -23.31 28.18
N THR A 153 -2.63 -23.46 27.28
CA THR A 153 -3.41 -22.37 26.69
C THR A 153 -4.51 -21.83 27.62
N ALA A 154 -5.13 -20.72 27.25
CA ALA A 154 -6.17 -20.05 28.05
C ALA A 154 -7.43 -20.92 28.30
N ALA A 155 -7.59 -22.06 27.64
CA ALA A 155 -8.71 -22.98 27.81
C ALA A 155 -8.50 -23.95 28.98
N ASP A 156 -7.26 -24.09 29.48
CA ASP A 156 -6.94 -25.00 30.56
C ASP A 156 -7.14 -24.34 31.94
N VAL A 157 -7.60 -25.12 32.90
CA VAL A 157 -7.69 -24.71 34.31
C VAL A 157 -6.28 -24.49 34.85
N LYS A 158 -5.95 -23.27 35.27
CA LYS A 158 -4.64 -22.92 35.82
C LYS A 158 -4.67 -22.94 37.32
N VAL A 159 -3.67 -23.60 37.92
CA VAL A 159 -3.48 -23.66 39.36
C VAL A 159 -2.56 -22.52 39.80
N LEU A 160 -3.04 -21.70 40.73
CA LEU A 160 -2.31 -20.61 41.30
C LEU A 160 -1.82 -21.01 42.70
N GLY A 161 -0.51 -20.92 42.94
CA GLY A 161 0.10 -21.08 44.24
C GLY A 161 0.60 -19.75 44.82
N ASN A 162 1.11 -19.81 46.08
CA ASN A 162 1.83 -18.69 46.70
C ASN A 162 1.09 -17.32 46.73
N ASN A 163 -0.19 -17.32 47.10
CA ASN A 163 -1.02 -16.09 47.16
C ASN A 163 -1.06 -15.29 45.88
N LEU A 164 -0.90 -15.92 44.73
CA LEU A 164 -1.11 -15.30 43.44
C LEU A 164 -2.61 -15.24 43.10
N THR A 165 -3.11 -14.08 42.74
CA THR A 165 -4.48 -13.90 42.27
C THR A 165 -4.46 -13.48 40.81
N TYR A 166 -5.22 -14.17 39.97
CA TYR A 166 -5.39 -13.74 38.58
C TYR A 166 -6.47 -12.64 38.50
N VAL A 167 -6.09 -11.51 37.93
CA VAL A 167 -7.01 -10.41 37.66
C VAL A 167 -7.21 -10.32 36.14
N PRO A 168 -8.39 -10.69 35.63
CA PRO A 168 -8.69 -10.54 34.20
C PRO A 168 -8.73 -9.05 33.83
N LEU A 169 -8.21 -8.72 32.67
CA LEU A 169 -8.44 -7.42 32.06
C LEU A 169 -9.71 -7.53 31.23
N ASP A 170 -10.82 -7.03 31.77
CA ASP A 170 -12.08 -6.94 31.03
C ASP A 170 -11.94 -5.86 29.94
N MET A 171 -11.79 -6.29 28.71
CA MET A 171 -12.05 -5.41 27.57
C MET A 171 -13.55 -5.26 27.43
N LYS A 172 -14.05 -4.04 27.62
CA LYS A 172 -15.47 -3.76 27.45
C LYS A 172 -15.90 -4.03 26.01
N PRO A 173 -17.10 -4.59 25.79
CA PRO A 173 -17.64 -4.79 24.43
C PRO A 173 -17.64 -3.54 23.56
N ALA A 174 -17.67 -2.34 24.16
CA ALA A 174 -17.56 -1.07 23.46
C ALA A 174 -16.21 -0.89 22.71
N ASP A 175 -15.13 -1.43 23.26
CA ASP A 175 -13.80 -1.36 22.63
C ASP A 175 -13.71 -2.31 21.43
N LEU A 176 -14.56 -3.34 21.38
CA LEU A 176 -14.72 -4.25 20.25
C LEU A 176 -15.63 -3.69 19.14
N GLN A 177 -16.61 -2.85 19.50
CA GLN A 177 -17.50 -2.20 18.53
C GLN A 177 -16.77 -1.21 17.62
N PHE A 178 -15.67 -0.62 18.07
CA PHE A 178 -14.84 0.24 17.24
C PHE A 178 -14.26 -0.50 16.02
N LEU A 179 -14.10 -1.82 16.11
CA LEU A 179 -13.63 -2.67 15.02
C LEU A 179 -14.75 -3.13 14.07
N GLU A 180 -16.01 -2.96 14.44
CA GLU A 180 -17.17 -3.36 13.61
C GLU A 180 -17.78 -2.21 12.81
N THR A 181 -17.47 -0.96 13.15
CA THR A 181 -18.08 0.24 12.55
C THR A 181 -17.41 0.69 11.26
N GLN A 182 -16.37 -0.02 10.78
CA GLN A 182 -15.76 0.21 9.46
C GLN A 182 -16.30 -0.80 8.43
N LYS A 183 -17.58 -0.65 8.09
CA LYS A 183 -18.18 -1.25 6.89
C LYS A 183 -18.42 -0.20 5.85
#